data_8883c1eb5d024e6e2f2a8ad83980899c
#
_entry.id   8883c1eb5d024e6e2f2a8ad83980899c
#
_cell.length_a   1.000
_cell.length_b   1.000
_cell.length_c   1.000
_cell.angle_alpha   90.00
_cell.angle_beta   90.00
_cell.angle_gamma   90.00
#
_symmetry.space_group_name_H-M   'P 1'
#
loop_
_entity.id
_entity.type
_entity.pdbx_description
1 polymer ?
#
loop_
_entity_poly.entity_id
_entity_poly.type
_entity_poly.pdbx_seq_one_letter_code
_entity_poly.pdbx_strand_id
1 'polypeptide(L)' 'MGLMMNVPTKDYIVETIKEEILSGQIKPGTELAQEALAERLGVSRMPIREALQNLVQEGFAVRFPTGICRQWY' A
#
# COMPACT_ATOMS: atom_id res chain seq x y z
N MET A 1 -21.91 2.99 -16.85
CA MET A 1 -21.32 2.88 -16.77
C MET A 1 -20.54 2.67 -16.28
N GLY A 2 -20.25 2.53 -15.93
CA GLY A 2 -19.38 2.47 -15.46
C GLY A 2 -18.44 1.94 -15.71
N LEU A 3 -18.14 1.83 -15.97
CA LEU A 3 -17.36 1.48 -16.14
C LEU A 3 -16.23 1.58 -15.97
N MET A 4 -15.69 1.73 -16.10
CA MET A 4 -14.66 1.81 -16.07
C MET A 4 -14.02 2.04 -15.11
N MET A 5 -14.20 2.30 -14.46
CA MET A 5 -13.69 2.66 -13.53
C MET A 5 -13.14 1.78 -12.66
N ASN A 6 -13.02 0.75 -12.73
CA ASN A 6 -12.43 -0.21 -11.87
C ASN A 6 -11.01 -0.51 -12.19
N VAL A 7 -10.31 0.43 -12.80
CA VAL A 7 -8.88 0.31 -13.02
C VAL A 7 -8.20 0.65 -11.71
N PRO A 8 -7.44 -0.29 -11.11
CA PRO A 8 -6.75 0.01 -9.86
C PRO A 8 -5.72 1.10 -10.10
N THR A 9 -5.80 2.12 -9.29
CA THR A 9 -4.90 3.25 -9.36
C THR A 9 -4.14 3.34 -8.06
N LYS A 10 -3.15 4.22 -8.05
CA LYS A 10 -2.40 4.49 -6.84
C LYS A 10 -3.34 4.87 -5.70
N ASP A 11 -4.34 5.70 -5.98
CA ASP A 11 -5.25 6.17 -4.94
C ASP A 11 -6.07 5.02 -4.35
N TYR A 12 -6.55 4.14 -5.20
CA TYR A 12 -7.28 2.97 -4.72
C TYR A 12 -6.40 2.11 -3.82
N ILE A 13 -5.15 1.90 -4.24
CA ILE A 13 -4.23 1.07 -3.49
C ILE A 13 -3.91 1.72 -2.15
N VAL A 14 -3.68 3.04 -2.14
CA VAL A 14 -3.42 3.76 -0.90
C VAL A 14 -4.57 3.57 0.07
N GLU A 15 -5.81 3.76 -0.39
CA GLU A 15 -6.96 3.64 0.49
C GLU A 15 -7.12 2.21 1.01
N THR A 16 -6.88 1.23 0.16
CA THR A 16 -6.99 -0.17 0.56
C THR A 16 -5.98 -0.49 1.66
N ILE A 17 -4.74 -0.08 1.48
CA ILE A 17 -3.70 -0.35 2.47
C ILE A 17 -3.96 0.43 3.75
N LYS A 18 -4.44 1.67 3.65
CA LYS A 18 -4.80 2.44 4.83
C LYS A 18 -5.85 1.72 5.66
N GLU A 19 -6.87 1.19 5.00
CA GLU A 19 -7.91 0.46 5.71
C GLU A 19 -7.35 -0.74 6.43
N GLU A 20 -6.45 -1.46 5.77
CA GLU A 20 -5.85 -2.62 6.40
C GLU A 20 -4.99 -2.25 7.60
N ILE A 21 -4.33 -1.10 7.52
CA ILE A 21 -3.56 -0.61 8.65
C ILE A 21 -4.48 -0.22 9.79
N LEU A 22 -5.53 0.52 9.49
CA LEU A 22 -6.43 1.02 10.53
C LEU A 22 -7.25 -0.08 11.16
N SER A 23 -7.56 -1.13 10.40
CA SER A 23 -8.33 -2.25 10.93
C SER A 23 -7.49 -3.24 11.70
N GLY A 24 -6.16 -3.10 11.63
CA GLY A 24 -5.26 -4.01 12.32
C GLY A 24 -4.85 -5.22 11.52
N GLN A 25 -5.28 -5.34 10.27
CA GLN A 25 -4.85 -6.45 9.43
C GLN A 25 -3.36 -6.37 9.13
N ILE A 26 -2.84 -5.16 8.95
CA ILE A 26 -1.41 -4.95 8.82
C ILE A 26 -0.91 -4.41 10.15
N LYS A 27 -0.10 -5.20 10.83
CA LYS A 27 0.37 -4.84 12.16
C LYS A 27 1.56 -3.89 12.09
N PRO A 28 1.79 -3.13 13.17
CA PRO A 28 2.96 -2.23 13.19
C PRO A 28 4.25 -2.98 12.90
N GLY A 29 5.11 -2.39 12.10
CA GLY A 29 6.38 -3.00 11.74
C GLY A 29 6.32 -4.02 10.64
N THR A 30 5.12 -4.33 10.13
CA THR A 30 4.97 -5.29 9.03
C THR A 30 5.59 -4.73 7.77
N GLU A 31 6.37 -5.54 7.07
CA GLU A 31 6.96 -5.15 5.81
C GLU A 31 5.89 -5.06 4.73
N LEU A 32 5.93 -3.97 3.97
CA LEU A 32 4.98 -3.74 2.88
C LEU A 32 5.71 -4.04 1.57
N ALA A 33 5.83 -5.33 1.26
CA ALA A 33 6.59 -5.80 0.10
C ALA A 33 5.81 -5.55 -1.18
N GLN A 34 6.44 -4.89 -2.15
CA GLN A 34 5.79 -4.56 -3.41
C GLN A 34 5.25 -5.78 -4.12
N GLU A 35 6.06 -6.83 -4.20
CA GLU A 35 5.66 -8.01 -4.95
C GLU A 35 4.46 -8.69 -4.31
N ALA A 36 4.48 -8.81 -3.00
CA ALA A 36 3.39 -9.46 -2.30
C ALA A 36 2.10 -8.66 -2.43
N LEU A 37 2.20 -7.35 -2.32
CA LEU A 37 1.02 -6.50 -2.43
C LEU A 37 0.48 -6.49 -3.85
N ALA A 38 1.36 -6.45 -4.85
CA ALA A 38 0.94 -6.47 -6.24
C ALA A 38 0.19 -7.76 -6.54
N GLU A 39 0.70 -8.86 -6.06
CA GLU A 39 0.07 -10.15 -6.28
C GLU A 39 -1.27 -10.25 -5.56
N ARG A 40 -1.31 -9.82 -4.31
CA ARG A 40 -2.51 -9.91 -3.51
C ARG A 40 -3.63 -9.02 -4.06
N LEU A 41 -3.27 -7.83 -4.52
CA LEU A 41 -4.26 -6.88 -5.02
C LEU A 41 -4.53 -7.03 -6.51
N GLY A 42 -3.77 -7.87 -7.20
CA GLY A 42 -4.00 -8.12 -8.61
C GLY A 42 -3.62 -6.95 -9.50
N VAL A 43 -2.57 -6.22 -9.15
CA VAL A 43 -2.13 -5.06 -9.91
C VAL A 43 -0.64 -5.18 -10.21
N SER A 44 -0.14 -4.32 -11.09
CA SER A 44 1.29 -4.28 -11.37
C SER A 44 2.03 -3.62 -10.23
N ARG A 45 3.36 -3.70 -10.26
CA ARG A 45 4.17 -3.15 -9.16
C ARG A 45 4.28 -1.65 -9.19
N MET A 46 4.14 -1.04 -10.37
CA MET A 46 4.32 0.40 -10.46
C MET A 46 3.35 1.18 -9.58
N PRO A 47 2.02 0.96 -9.67
CA PRO A 47 1.11 1.69 -8.79
C PRO A 47 1.30 1.34 -7.32
N ILE A 48 1.73 0.10 -7.03
CA ILE A 48 2.05 -0.27 -5.65
C ILE A 48 3.19 0.59 -5.12
N ARG A 49 4.23 0.75 -5.92
CA ARG A 49 5.39 1.53 -5.52
C ARG A 49 4.99 2.97 -5.21
N GLU A 50 4.17 3.56 -6.09
CA GLU A 50 3.72 4.92 -5.88
C GLU A 50 2.85 5.04 -4.64
N ALA A 51 2.00 4.06 -4.42
CA ALA A 51 1.14 4.06 -3.24
C ALA A 51 1.96 3.98 -1.95
N LEU A 52 2.99 3.15 -1.94
CA LEU A 52 3.83 3.03 -0.76
C LEU A 52 4.58 4.32 -0.48
N GLN A 53 5.03 5.02 -1.51
CA GLN A 53 5.66 6.31 -1.33
C GLN A 53 4.70 7.32 -0.72
N ASN A 54 3.44 7.27 -1.15
CA ASN A 54 2.41 8.13 -0.59
C ASN A 54 2.20 7.84 0.89
N LEU A 55 2.16 6.56 1.25
CA LEU A 55 1.96 6.16 2.63
C LEU A 55 3.11 6.61 3.51
N VAL A 56 4.33 6.58 2.97
CA VAL A 56 5.48 7.09 3.72
C VAL A 56 5.32 8.59 3.97
N GLN A 57 4.90 9.33 2.95
CA GLN A 57 4.73 10.77 3.10
C GLN A 57 3.63 11.11 4.09
N GLU A 58 2.60 10.29 4.16
CA GLU A 58 1.49 10.55 5.08
C GLU A 58 1.73 10.01 6.47
N GLY A 59 2.85 9.34 6.70
CA GLY A 59 3.21 8.86 8.03
C GLY A 59 2.65 7.50 8.38
N PHE A 60 2.05 6.79 7.43
CA PHE A 60 1.56 5.45 7.68
C PHE A 60 2.65 4.39 7.54
N ALA A 61 3.74 4.72 6.86
CA ALA A 61 4.81 3.77 6.62
C ALA A 61 6.16 4.45 6.77
N VAL A 62 7.19 3.64 6.95
CA VAL A 62 8.57 4.12 7.13
C VAL A 62 9.45 3.44 6.11
N ARG A 63 10.37 4.19 5.52
CA ARG A 63 11.31 3.67 4.54
C ARG A 63 12.60 3.25 5.23
N PHE A 64 13.02 2.03 4.94
CA PHE A 64 14.30 1.49 5.39
C PHE A 64 15.15 1.13 4.18
N PRO A 65 16.46 0.96 4.36
CA PRO A 65 17.29 0.51 3.24
C PRO A 65 16.83 -0.81 2.62
N THR A 66 16.20 -1.67 3.43
CA THR A 66 15.74 -2.97 2.95
C THR A 66 14.31 -2.94 2.44
N GLY A 67 13.60 -1.82 2.58
CA GLY A 67 12.23 -1.76 2.11
C GLY A 67 11.39 -0.78 2.90
N ILE A 68 10.08 -0.94 2.80
CA ILE A 68 9.13 -0.07 3.47
C ILE A 68 8.32 -0.91 4.44
N CYS A 69 8.17 -0.43 5.66
CA CYS A 69 7.40 -1.12 6.69
C CYS A 69 6.32 -0.21 7.22
N ARG A 70 5.24 -0.81 7.75
CA ARG A 70 4.22 -0.03 8.40
C ARG A 70 4.80 0.68 9.62
N GLN A 71 4.37 1.92 9.84
CA GLN A 71 4.78 2.70 11.00
C GLN A 71 4.51 1.93 12.29
N TRP A 72 5.34 2.15 13.30
CA TRP A 72 5.31 1.34 14.52
C TRP A 72 4.14 1.64 15.44
N TYR A 73 3.36 2.66 15.19
CA TYR A 73 2.21 2.97 16.05
C TYR A 73 0.95 3.18 15.24
#